data_8d00ae91bf52f7a0744e7d3d983e0258
#
_entry.id   8d00ae91bf52f7a0744e7d3d983e0258
#
_cell.length_a   1.000
_cell.length_b   1.000
_cell.length_c   1.000
_cell.angle_alpha   90.00
_cell.angle_beta   90.00
_cell.angle_gamma   90.00
#
_symmetry.space_group_name_H-M   'P 1'
#
loop_
_entity.id
_entity.type
_entity.pdbx_description
1 polymer ?
#
loop_
_entity_poly.entity_id
_entity_poly.type
_entity_poly.pdbx_seq_one_letter_code
_entity_poly.pdbx_strand_id
1 'polypeptide(L)'
;FPLYLFLFALFVLPIMFGGMLLFPDGSVDPDTFVLILPLLAQQDALALLVFLGGFSAATGMVIVESIALSTMVCNDLVMPVLFRIKALRLSERADLSGLLLAIRRITIVFGMLLAYTYYRVAGEAYALVAIGLISFAAVAQFAPAIFGGIYWKGGTRSGALAGLGAGFAVWFYTLLLPSLARSGWLPMDLLEHGPWGIELLRPLALFGLEG
;
A
#
# COMPACT_ATOMS: atom_id res chain seq x y z
N PHE A 1 23.98 3.82 1.92
CA PHE A 1 22.61 4.04 1.45
C PHE A 1 22.52 5.21 0.44
N PRO A 2 23.08 6.42 0.66
CA PRO A 2 23.04 7.52 -0.32
C PRO A 2 23.66 7.19 -1.68
N LEU A 3 24.79 6.48 -1.68
CA LEU A 3 25.44 6.03 -2.92
C LEU A 3 24.56 5.09 -3.75
N TYR A 4 23.84 4.19 -3.08
CA TYR A 4 22.89 3.29 -3.74
C TYR A 4 21.75 4.09 -4.42
N LEU A 5 21.15 5.04 -3.71
CA LEU A 5 20.11 5.91 -4.26
C LEU A 5 20.60 6.74 -5.44
N PHE A 6 21.84 7.26 -5.37
CA PHE A 6 22.45 7.98 -6.46
C PHE A 6 22.65 7.10 -7.70
N LEU A 7 23.19 5.90 -7.52
CA LEU A 7 23.35 4.93 -8.61
C LEU A 7 22.01 4.53 -9.21
N PHE A 8 21.00 4.32 -8.37
CA PHE A 8 19.65 4.01 -8.84
C PHE A 8 19.07 5.16 -9.68
N ALA A 9 19.18 6.41 -9.21
CA ALA A 9 18.72 7.59 -9.95
C ALA A 9 19.44 7.74 -11.31
N LEU A 10 20.70 7.35 -11.39
CA LEU A 10 21.48 7.39 -12.63
C LEU A 10 20.89 6.52 -13.75
N PHE A 11 20.22 5.42 -13.39
CA PHE A 11 19.52 4.55 -14.35
C PHE A 11 18.08 5.00 -14.60
N VAL A 12 17.37 5.45 -13.56
CA VAL A 12 15.96 5.84 -13.66
C VAL A 12 15.79 7.07 -14.55
N LEU A 13 16.64 8.09 -14.39
CA LEU A 13 16.52 9.33 -15.17
C LEU A 13 16.62 9.12 -16.69
N PRO A 14 17.64 8.42 -17.24
CA PRO A 14 17.71 8.15 -18.68
C PRO A 14 16.52 7.35 -19.22
N ILE A 15 16.00 6.39 -18.44
CA ILE A 15 14.84 5.59 -18.83
C ILE A 15 13.60 6.47 -18.93
N MET A 16 13.35 7.33 -17.93
CA MET A 16 12.22 8.25 -17.93
C MET A 16 12.30 9.24 -19.08
N PHE A 17 13.45 9.90 -19.26
CA PHE A 17 13.63 10.83 -20.38
C PHE A 17 13.54 10.15 -21.74
N GLY A 18 14.14 8.97 -21.90
CA GLY A 18 14.04 8.17 -23.12
C GLY A 18 12.60 7.80 -23.45
N GLY A 19 11.84 7.36 -22.47
CA GLY A 19 10.42 7.04 -22.63
C GLY A 19 9.58 8.27 -23.00
N MET A 20 9.77 9.40 -22.31
CA MET A 20 9.06 10.65 -22.60
C MET A 20 9.37 11.22 -23.99
N LEU A 21 10.60 11.06 -24.47
CA LEU A 21 11.00 11.52 -25.81
C LEU A 21 10.41 10.63 -26.91
N LEU A 22 10.31 9.33 -26.67
CA LEU A 22 9.78 8.38 -27.66
C LEU A 22 8.26 8.33 -27.67
N PHE A 23 7.61 8.62 -26.55
CA PHE A 23 6.15 8.57 -26.37
C PHE A 23 5.60 9.88 -25.79
N PRO A 24 5.74 11.01 -26.48
CA PRO A 24 5.29 12.31 -25.98
C PRO A 24 3.77 12.39 -25.82
N ASP A 25 3.04 11.56 -26.53
CA ASP A 25 1.54 11.51 -26.55
C ASP A 25 0.96 10.71 -25.37
N GLY A 26 1.82 10.15 -24.48
CA GLY A 26 1.33 9.30 -23.38
C GLY A 26 0.70 7.99 -23.83
N SER A 27 1.03 7.51 -25.05
CA SER A 27 0.49 6.25 -25.61
C SER A 27 0.96 5.00 -24.87
N VAL A 28 2.02 5.13 -24.06
CA VAL A 28 2.63 4.05 -23.29
C VAL A 28 2.70 4.46 -21.82
N ASP A 29 2.32 3.53 -20.94
CA ASP A 29 2.38 3.76 -19.51
C ASP A 29 3.85 3.94 -19.05
N PRO A 30 4.19 5.05 -18.37
CA PRO A 30 5.54 5.30 -17.86
C PRO A 30 6.09 4.18 -16.98
N ASP A 31 5.26 3.46 -16.25
CA ASP A 31 5.65 2.34 -15.40
C ASP A 31 6.25 1.17 -16.21
N THR A 32 5.99 1.12 -17.52
CA THR A 32 6.47 0.08 -18.43
C THR A 32 7.70 0.47 -19.24
N PHE A 33 8.16 1.73 -19.19
CA PHE A 33 9.29 2.21 -19.98
C PHE A 33 10.56 1.37 -19.84
N VAL A 34 10.85 0.91 -18.63
CA VAL A 34 12.02 0.09 -18.36
C VAL A 34 12.06 -1.20 -19.17
N LEU A 35 10.88 -1.75 -19.52
CA LEU A 35 10.74 -2.96 -20.32
C LEU A 35 10.58 -2.66 -21.81
N ILE A 36 9.83 -1.63 -22.16
CA ILE A 36 9.49 -1.30 -23.55
C ILE A 36 10.69 -0.73 -24.30
N LEU A 37 11.53 0.08 -23.68
CA LEU A 37 12.70 0.66 -24.34
C LEU A 37 13.68 -0.39 -24.89
N PRO A 38 14.07 -1.44 -24.13
CA PRO A 38 14.90 -2.51 -24.69
C PRO A 38 14.21 -3.31 -25.80
N LEU A 39 12.88 -3.53 -25.69
CA LEU A 39 12.10 -4.24 -26.72
C LEU A 39 12.08 -3.45 -28.04
N LEU A 40 11.86 -2.14 -27.99
CA LEU A 40 11.93 -1.28 -29.17
C LEU A 40 13.31 -1.24 -29.81
N ALA A 41 14.35 -1.30 -28.98
CA ALA A 41 15.73 -1.38 -29.45
C ALA A 41 16.12 -2.78 -29.94
N GLN A 42 15.16 -3.74 -30.01
CA GLN A 42 15.39 -5.13 -30.40
C GLN A 42 16.48 -5.84 -29.57
N GLN A 43 16.61 -5.43 -28.30
CA GLN A 43 17.56 -6.02 -27.34
C GLN A 43 16.85 -7.05 -26.45
N ASP A 44 16.43 -8.17 -27.04
CA ASP A 44 15.62 -9.19 -26.37
C ASP A 44 16.27 -9.74 -25.09
N ALA A 45 17.59 -9.92 -25.12
CA ALA A 45 18.33 -10.40 -23.95
C ALA A 45 18.26 -9.39 -22.79
N LEU A 46 18.35 -8.10 -23.07
CA LEU A 46 18.24 -7.03 -22.08
C LEU A 46 16.80 -6.94 -21.55
N ALA A 47 15.80 -7.02 -22.43
CA ALA A 47 14.39 -7.02 -22.05
C ALA A 47 14.07 -8.20 -21.12
N LEU A 48 14.58 -9.40 -21.42
CA LEU A 48 14.43 -10.57 -20.59
C LEU A 48 15.10 -10.38 -19.22
N LEU A 49 16.30 -9.81 -19.17
CA LEU A 49 17.00 -9.53 -17.92
C LEU A 49 16.23 -8.52 -17.06
N VAL A 50 15.72 -7.47 -17.67
CA VAL A 50 14.88 -6.45 -16.98
C VAL A 50 13.61 -7.09 -16.43
N PHE A 51 12.93 -7.91 -17.23
CA PHE A 51 11.73 -8.62 -16.79
C PHE A 51 12.00 -9.55 -15.59
N LEU A 52 13.06 -10.37 -15.69
CA LEU A 52 13.46 -11.26 -14.59
C LEU A 52 13.88 -10.49 -13.33
N GLY A 53 14.57 -9.37 -13.50
CA GLY A 53 14.96 -8.49 -12.40
C GLY A 53 13.74 -7.88 -11.69
N GLY A 54 12.81 -7.33 -12.44
CA GLY A 54 11.55 -6.78 -11.91
C GLY A 54 10.69 -7.83 -11.23
N PHE A 55 10.54 -9.00 -11.86
CA PHE A 55 9.80 -10.11 -11.27
C PHE A 55 10.43 -10.63 -9.97
N SER A 56 11.76 -10.73 -9.94
CA SER A 56 12.50 -11.14 -8.73
C SER A 56 12.33 -10.12 -7.60
N ALA A 57 12.45 -8.83 -7.90
CA ALA A 57 12.26 -7.76 -6.92
C ALA A 57 10.84 -7.77 -6.35
N ALA A 58 9.82 -7.82 -7.21
CA ALA A 58 8.42 -7.89 -6.80
C ALA A 58 8.13 -9.12 -5.93
N THR A 59 8.65 -10.29 -6.32
CA THR A 59 8.50 -11.53 -5.55
C THR A 59 9.14 -11.39 -4.16
N GLY A 60 10.34 -10.83 -4.09
CA GLY A 60 11.02 -10.58 -2.82
C GLY A 60 10.23 -9.67 -1.88
N MET A 61 9.67 -8.58 -2.39
CA MET A 61 8.80 -7.67 -1.61
C MET A 61 7.56 -8.39 -1.09
N VAL A 62 6.83 -9.11 -1.94
CA VAL A 62 5.63 -9.85 -1.55
C VAL A 62 5.92 -10.88 -0.46
N ILE A 63 7.05 -11.59 -0.54
CA ILE A 63 7.46 -12.57 0.48
C ILE A 63 7.68 -11.86 1.82
N VAL A 64 8.46 -10.79 1.87
CA VAL A 64 8.79 -10.08 3.11
C VAL A 64 7.53 -9.49 3.76
N GLU A 65 6.70 -8.82 2.97
CA GLU A 65 5.45 -8.23 3.46
C GLU A 65 4.47 -9.28 3.96
N SER A 66 4.32 -10.40 3.24
CA SER A 66 3.45 -11.50 3.65
C SER A 66 3.89 -12.14 4.96
N ILE A 67 5.20 -12.33 5.16
CA ILE A 67 5.74 -12.87 6.41
C ILE A 67 5.50 -11.88 7.55
N ALA A 68 5.78 -10.61 7.35
CA ALA A 68 5.57 -9.56 8.36
C ALA A 68 4.09 -9.49 8.76
N LEU A 69 3.20 -9.33 7.78
CA LEU A 69 1.75 -9.22 8.01
C LEU A 69 1.19 -10.46 8.72
N SER A 70 1.55 -11.66 8.24
CA SER A 70 1.05 -12.90 8.84
C SER A 70 1.54 -13.08 10.28
N THR A 71 2.75 -12.62 10.59
CA THR A 71 3.29 -12.66 11.95
C THR A 71 2.55 -11.68 12.87
N MET A 72 2.31 -10.45 12.41
CA MET A 72 1.55 -9.45 13.17
C MET A 72 0.10 -9.90 13.40
N VAL A 73 -0.59 -10.38 12.37
CA VAL A 73 -1.97 -10.89 12.51
C VAL A 73 -2.01 -12.08 13.47
N CYS A 74 -1.08 -13.00 13.35
CA CYS A 74 -1.01 -14.16 14.25
C CYS A 74 -0.81 -13.75 15.70
N ASN A 75 0.21 -12.92 15.99
CA ASN A 75 0.64 -12.62 17.35
C ASN A 75 -0.25 -11.55 18.03
N ASP A 76 -0.67 -10.53 17.30
CA ASP A 76 -1.31 -9.36 17.87
C ASP A 76 -2.83 -9.37 17.76
N LEU A 77 -3.40 -10.12 16.81
CA LEU A 77 -4.83 -10.22 16.62
C LEU A 77 -5.37 -11.60 17.00
N VAL A 78 -4.88 -12.66 16.36
CA VAL A 78 -5.50 -13.99 16.47
C VAL A 78 -5.18 -14.65 17.80
N MET A 79 -3.92 -14.69 18.21
CA MET A 79 -3.52 -15.37 19.45
C MET A 79 -4.15 -14.75 20.71
N PRO A 80 -4.18 -13.40 20.90
CA PRO A 80 -4.86 -12.81 22.05
C PRO A 80 -6.35 -13.15 22.11
N VAL A 81 -7.01 -13.23 20.95
CA VAL A 81 -8.44 -13.64 20.89
C VAL A 81 -8.60 -15.10 21.24
N LEU A 82 -7.78 -15.98 20.67
CA LEU A 82 -7.82 -17.43 20.92
C LEU A 82 -7.56 -17.77 22.40
N PHE A 83 -6.61 -17.09 23.04
CA PHE A 83 -6.35 -17.29 24.48
C PHE A 83 -7.51 -16.86 25.39
N ARG A 84 -8.38 -15.93 24.94
CA ARG A 84 -9.58 -15.54 25.67
C ARG A 84 -10.68 -16.62 25.63
N ILE A 85 -10.63 -17.50 24.63
CA ILE A 85 -11.61 -18.56 24.46
C ILE A 85 -11.21 -19.75 25.34
N LYS A 86 -11.70 -19.79 26.57
CA LYS A 86 -11.39 -20.83 27.58
C LYS A 86 -11.69 -22.25 27.07
N ALA A 87 -12.69 -22.42 26.20
CA ALA A 87 -13.09 -23.71 25.63
C ALA A 87 -11.98 -24.40 24.83
N LEU A 88 -11.01 -23.63 24.27
CA LEU A 88 -9.92 -24.17 23.45
C LEU A 88 -8.73 -24.70 24.28
N ARG A 89 -8.68 -24.39 25.59
CA ARG A 89 -7.61 -24.80 26.53
C ARG A 89 -6.21 -24.66 25.96
N LEU A 90 -5.95 -23.58 25.19
CA LEU A 90 -4.69 -23.37 24.50
C LEU A 90 -3.51 -23.17 25.47
N SER A 91 -3.78 -22.62 26.65
CA SER A 91 -2.79 -22.45 27.71
C SER A 91 -2.29 -23.79 28.32
N GLU A 92 -3.03 -24.85 28.13
CA GLU A 92 -2.68 -26.20 28.63
C GLU A 92 -1.93 -27.03 27.57
N ARG A 93 -1.84 -26.56 26.32
CA ARG A 93 -1.17 -27.28 25.25
C ARG A 93 0.34 -27.00 25.27
N ALA A 94 1.14 -28.06 25.29
CA ALA A 94 2.60 -27.95 25.30
C ALA A 94 3.19 -27.45 23.98
N ASP A 95 2.49 -27.68 22.85
CA ASP A 95 2.95 -27.27 21.51
C ASP A 95 1.80 -26.60 20.73
N LEU A 96 2.04 -25.37 20.33
CA LEU A 96 1.14 -24.56 19.50
C LEU A 96 1.73 -24.30 18.08
N SER A 97 2.89 -24.88 17.76
CA SER A 97 3.60 -24.59 16.51
C SER A 97 2.76 -24.85 15.27
N GLY A 98 2.02 -25.97 15.26
CA GLY A 98 1.13 -26.30 14.15
C GLY A 98 -0.03 -25.29 13.99
N LEU A 99 -0.59 -24.82 15.08
CA LEU A 99 -1.65 -23.81 15.08
C LEU A 99 -1.13 -22.46 14.56
N LEU A 100 0.03 -22.01 15.08
CA LEU A 100 0.68 -20.78 14.65
C LEU A 100 1.00 -20.82 13.15
N LEU A 101 1.51 -21.94 12.67
CA LEU A 101 1.83 -22.13 11.25
C LEU A 101 0.55 -22.09 10.39
N ALA A 102 -0.52 -22.75 10.83
CA ALA A 102 -1.80 -22.73 10.12
C ALA A 102 -2.38 -21.30 10.03
N ILE A 103 -2.38 -20.57 11.14
CA ILE A 103 -2.86 -19.18 11.19
C ILE A 103 -2.06 -18.31 10.20
N ARG A 104 -0.72 -18.40 10.22
CA ARG A 104 0.14 -17.63 9.31
C ARG A 104 -0.15 -17.95 7.85
N ARG A 105 -0.27 -19.24 7.49
CA ARG A 105 -0.59 -19.67 6.12
C ARG A 105 -1.95 -19.15 5.66
N ILE A 106 -2.98 -19.26 6.50
CA ILE A 106 -4.31 -18.75 6.20
C ILE A 106 -4.25 -17.23 5.99
N THR A 107 -3.54 -16.51 6.85
CA THR A 107 -3.37 -15.05 6.73
C THR A 107 -2.69 -14.65 5.43
N ILE A 108 -1.65 -15.38 5.02
CA ILE A 108 -0.95 -15.12 3.75
C ILE A 108 -1.92 -15.32 2.57
N VAL A 109 -2.59 -16.47 2.52
CA VAL A 109 -3.53 -16.77 1.42
C VAL A 109 -4.65 -15.73 1.37
N PHE A 110 -5.24 -15.39 2.52
CA PHE A 110 -6.30 -14.39 2.61
C PHE A 110 -5.80 -12.99 2.19
N GLY A 111 -4.62 -12.59 2.64
CA GLY A 111 -4.00 -11.32 2.24
C GLY A 111 -3.73 -11.26 0.73
N MET A 112 -3.23 -12.33 0.13
CA MET A 112 -3.01 -12.41 -1.32
C MET A 112 -4.32 -12.35 -2.11
N LEU A 113 -5.38 -13.01 -1.62
CA LEU A 113 -6.70 -12.93 -2.25
C LEU A 113 -7.27 -11.50 -2.17
N LEU A 114 -7.12 -10.83 -1.04
CA LEU A 114 -7.52 -9.42 -0.90
C LEU A 114 -6.72 -8.51 -1.85
N ALA A 115 -5.40 -8.68 -1.92
CA ALA A 115 -4.55 -7.92 -2.82
C ALA A 115 -4.92 -8.16 -4.30
N TYR A 116 -5.17 -9.40 -4.68
CA TYR A 116 -5.64 -9.74 -6.03
C TYR A 116 -7.01 -9.13 -6.33
N THR A 117 -7.94 -9.22 -5.38
CA THR A 117 -9.27 -8.60 -5.53
C THR A 117 -9.16 -7.10 -5.69
N TYR A 118 -8.33 -6.44 -4.87
CA TYR A 118 -8.05 -5.00 -4.99
C TYR A 118 -7.47 -4.65 -6.36
N TYR A 119 -6.48 -5.42 -6.84
CA TYR A 119 -5.91 -5.24 -8.18
C TYR A 119 -6.97 -5.36 -9.28
N ARG A 120 -7.82 -6.37 -9.22
CA ARG A 120 -8.91 -6.57 -10.20
C ARG A 120 -9.92 -5.42 -10.20
N VAL A 121 -10.09 -4.79 -9.05
CA VAL A 121 -11.08 -3.74 -8.83
C VAL A 121 -10.54 -2.35 -9.17
N ALA A 122 -9.31 -2.05 -8.74
CA ALA A 122 -8.75 -0.71 -8.78
C ALA A 122 -7.52 -0.59 -9.71
N GLY A 123 -6.97 -1.71 -10.17
CA GLY A 123 -5.66 -1.74 -10.82
C GLY A 123 -5.57 -0.99 -12.16
N GLU A 124 -6.67 -0.86 -12.89
CA GLU A 124 -6.71 -0.14 -14.18
C GLU A 124 -6.98 1.38 -14.01
N ALA A 125 -7.46 1.80 -12.83
CA ALA A 125 -7.87 3.18 -12.59
C ALA A 125 -6.73 4.09 -12.11
N TYR A 126 -5.61 3.51 -11.65
CA TYR A 126 -4.50 4.26 -11.04
C TYR A 126 -3.14 3.75 -11.47
N ALA A 127 -2.21 4.70 -11.72
CA ALA A 127 -0.79 4.40 -11.83
C ALA A 127 -0.28 3.73 -10.54
N LEU A 128 0.64 2.77 -10.66
CA LEU A 128 1.22 2.03 -9.52
C LEU A 128 1.82 2.95 -8.47
N VAL A 129 2.42 4.07 -8.91
CA VAL A 129 2.98 5.10 -8.03
C VAL A 129 1.90 5.73 -7.14
N ALA A 130 0.71 6.03 -7.69
CA ALA A 130 -0.39 6.61 -6.91
C ALA A 130 -0.88 5.65 -5.82
N ILE A 131 -1.01 4.36 -6.12
CA ILE A 131 -1.36 3.32 -5.15
C ILE A 131 -0.30 3.25 -4.03
N GLY A 132 0.99 3.30 -4.41
CA GLY A 132 2.09 3.35 -3.45
C GLY A 132 2.03 4.57 -2.54
N LEU A 133 1.82 5.76 -3.09
CA LEU A 133 1.72 7.00 -2.31
C LEU A 133 0.53 7.01 -1.34
N ILE A 134 -0.63 6.50 -1.75
CA ILE A 134 -1.80 6.34 -0.88
C ILE A 134 -1.46 5.41 0.30
N SER A 135 -0.75 4.31 0.04
CA SER A 135 -0.32 3.36 1.08
C SER A 135 0.71 3.97 2.02
N PHE A 136 1.70 4.72 1.51
CA PHE A 136 2.67 5.44 2.34
C PHE A 136 2.01 6.52 3.20
N ALA A 137 1.02 7.22 2.69
CA ALA A 137 0.24 8.19 3.47
C ALA A 137 -0.49 7.51 4.64
N ALA A 138 -1.01 6.28 4.46
CA ALA A 138 -1.59 5.51 5.56
C ALA A 138 -0.56 5.19 6.65
N VAL A 139 0.64 4.75 6.26
CA VAL A 139 1.73 4.45 7.21
C VAL A 139 2.21 5.72 7.92
N ALA A 140 2.25 6.85 7.23
CA ALA A 140 2.66 8.14 7.82
C ALA A 140 1.76 8.57 8.99
N GLN A 141 0.51 8.08 9.08
CA GLN A 141 -0.38 8.38 10.21
C GLN A 141 0.16 7.87 11.56
N PHE A 142 1.07 6.90 11.56
CA PHE A 142 1.71 6.41 12.79
C PHE A 142 2.81 7.35 13.31
N ALA A 143 3.39 8.18 12.45
CA ALA A 143 4.54 9.02 12.80
C ALA A 143 4.27 9.95 13.99
N PRO A 144 3.17 10.71 14.09
CA PRO A 144 2.88 11.56 15.23
C PRO A 144 2.77 10.78 16.54
N ALA A 145 2.17 9.59 16.53
CA ALA A 145 2.00 8.76 17.71
C ALA A 145 3.35 8.18 18.17
N ILE A 146 4.21 7.77 17.23
CA ILE A 146 5.56 7.22 17.54
C ILE A 146 6.45 8.33 18.07
N PHE A 147 6.61 9.44 17.35
CA PHE A 147 7.46 10.55 17.78
C PHE A 147 6.93 11.22 19.06
N GLY A 148 5.61 11.41 19.16
CA GLY A 148 4.97 11.93 20.36
C GLY A 148 5.20 11.03 21.57
N GLY A 149 5.10 9.70 21.40
CA GLY A 149 5.37 8.73 22.45
C GLY A 149 6.82 8.70 22.92
N ILE A 150 7.78 8.99 22.03
CA ILE A 150 9.22 9.03 22.37
C ILE A 150 9.61 10.35 23.06
N TYR A 151 9.16 11.49 22.53
CA TYR A 151 9.65 12.80 22.93
C TYR A 151 8.74 13.53 23.90
N TRP A 152 7.45 13.22 23.95
CA TRP A 152 6.48 13.94 24.76
C TRP A 152 5.99 13.14 25.95
N LYS A 153 6.44 13.53 27.14
CA LYS A 153 6.08 12.89 28.42
C LYS A 153 4.58 12.99 28.78
N GLY A 154 3.85 13.94 28.20
CA GLY A 154 2.41 14.13 28.38
C GLY A 154 1.54 13.30 27.45
N GLY A 155 2.13 12.49 26.57
CA GLY A 155 1.42 11.61 25.65
C GLY A 155 0.61 10.55 26.41
N THR A 156 -0.68 10.41 26.04
CA THR A 156 -1.56 9.40 26.63
C THR A 156 -1.95 8.36 25.59
N ARG A 157 -2.22 7.13 26.04
CA ARG A 157 -2.72 6.06 25.17
C ARG A 157 -4.02 6.46 24.43
N SER A 158 -4.94 7.10 25.14
CA SER A 158 -6.21 7.56 24.57
C SER A 158 -6.01 8.65 23.51
N GLY A 159 -5.08 9.58 23.75
CA GLY A 159 -4.71 10.61 22.79
C GLY A 159 -4.08 10.01 21.52
N ALA A 160 -3.16 9.06 21.67
CA ALA A 160 -2.56 8.37 20.53
C ALA A 160 -3.61 7.59 19.71
N LEU A 161 -4.51 6.86 20.36
CA LEU A 161 -5.59 6.14 19.69
C LEU A 161 -6.58 7.07 18.99
N ALA A 162 -6.95 8.18 19.63
CA ALA A 162 -7.83 9.17 19.02
C ALA A 162 -7.16 9.85 17.82
N GLY A 163 -5.89 10.23 17.94
CA GLY A 163 -5.12 10.81 16.85
C GLY A 163 -4.97 9.87 15.65
N LEU A 164 -4.61 8.60 15.91
CA LEU A 164 -4.56 7.58 14.86
C LEU A 164 -5.93 7.38 14.21
N GLY A 165 -7.00 7.24 15.01
CA GLY A 165 -8.36 7.07 14.49
C GLY A 165 -8.80 8.23 13.61
N ALA A 166 -8.55 9.47 14.06
CA ALA A 166 -8.85 10.67 13.28
C ALA A 166 -8.01 10.73 11.99
N GLY A 167 -6.70 10.47 12.08
CA GLY A 167 -5.81 10.45 10.93
C GLY A 167 -6.23 9.42 9.88
N PHE A 168 -6.55 8.18 10.29
CA PHE A 168 -7.06 7.17 9.38
C PHE A 168 -8.44 7.51 8.80
N ALA A 169 -9.32 8.15 9.56
CA ALA A 169 -10.61 8.60 9.05
C ALA A 169 -10.43 9.67 7.94
N VAL A 170 -9.55 10.63 8.16
CA VAL A 170 -9.21 11.64 7.13
C VAL A 170 -8.55 10.98 5.92
N TRP A 171 -7.55 10.11 6.11
CA TRP A 171 -6.89 9.38 5.03
C TRP A 171 -7.89 8.55 4.20
N PHE A 172 -8.78 7.82 4.87
CA PHE A 172 -9.83 7.05 4.21
C PHE A 172 -10.71 7.94 3.34
N TYR A 173 -11.14 9.07 3.91
CA TYR A 173 -12.04 10.00 3.27
C TYR A 173 -11.39 10.75 2.09
N THR A 174 -10.14 11.20 2.24
CA THR A 174 -9.47 12.06 1.24
C THR A 174 -8.69 11.28 0.18
N LEU A 175 -8.25 10.07 0.47
CA LEU A 175 -7.41 9.30 -0.43
C LEU A 175 -8.04 7.98 -0.87
N LEU A 176 -8.51 7.16 0.07
CA LEU A 176 -9.04 5.84 -0.29
C LEU A 176 -10.42 5.94 -0.96
N LEU A 177 -11.31 6.78 -0.45
CA LEU A 177 -12.65 6.94 -0.98
C LEU A 177 -12.65 7.52 -2.41
N PRO A 178 -11.87 8.55 -2.76
CA PRO A 178 -11.70 8.98 -4.14
C PRO A 178 -11.12 7.90 -5.05
N SER A 179 -10.20 7.09 -4.53
CA SER A 179 -9.65 5.95 -5.26
C SER A 179 -10.73 4.95 -5.66
N LEU A 180 -11.63 4.59 -4.74
CA LEU A 180 -12.76 3.71 -5.00
C LEU A 180 -13.81 4.33 -5.95
N ALA A 181 -14.06 5.63 -5.85
CA ALA A 181 -15.00 6.31 -6.74
C ALA A 181 -14.47 6.36 -8.18
N ARG A 182 -13.18 6.68 -8.39
CA ARG A 182 -12.55 6.65 -9.72
C ARG A 182 -12.49 5.24 -10.32
N SER A 183 -12.48 4.20 -9.49
CA SER A 183 -12.56 2.80 -9.93
C SER A 183 -13.99 2.35 -10.26
N GLY A 184 -14.99 3.25 -10.23
CA GLY A 184 -16.39 2.95 -10.59
C GLY A 184 -17.21 2.27 -9.49
N TRP A 185 -16.69 2.15 -8.27
CA TRP A 185 -17.39 1.52 -7.15
C TRP A 185 -18.32 2.48 -6.39
N LEU A 186 -18.05 3.78 -6.50
CA LEU A 186 -18.86 4.82 -5.89
C LEU A 186 -19.27 5.85 -6.94
N PRO A 187 -20.40 6.55 -6.75
CA PRO A 187 -20.83 7.60 -7.65
C PRO A 187 -19.79 8.72 -7.71
N MET A 188 -19.45 9.20 -8.91
CA MET A 188 -18.55 10.34 -9.11
C MET A 188 -19.11 11.65 -8.52
N ASP A 189 -20.42 11.76 -8.42
CA ASP A 189 -21.13 12.88 -7.81
C ASP A 189 -20.62 13.21 -6.39
N LEU A 190 -20.20 12.18 -5.64
CA LEU A 190 -19.59 12.34 -4.32
C LEU A 190 -18.26 13.12 -4.34
N LEU A 191 -17.50 13.00 -5.43
CA LEU A 191 -16.23 13.73 -5.61
C LEU A 191 -16.44 15.16 -6.07
N GLU A 192 -17.47 15.40 -6.89
CA GLU A 192 -17.75 16.69 -7.50
C GLU A 192 -18.53 17.62 -6.56
N HIS A 193 -19.53 17.09 -5.87
CA HIS A 193 -20.44 17.87 -5.03
C HIS A 193 -20.29 17.60 -3.53
N GLY A 194 -19.50 16.58 -3.14
CA GLY A 194 -19.39 16.15 -1.75
C GLY A 194 -20.61 15.38 -1.24
N PRO A 195 -20.51 14.80 -0.01
CA PRO A 195 -21.65 14.12 0.60
C PRO A 195 -22.78 15.11 0.88
N TRP A 196 -24.00 14.73 0.54
CA TRP A 196 -25.24 15.54 0.67
C TRP A 196 -25.21 16.88 -0.08
N GLY A 197 -24.35 17.02 -1.11
CA GLY A 197 -24.23 18.27 -1.87
C GLY A 197 -23.49 19.40 -1.16
N ILE A 198 -22.72 19.11 -0.12
CA ILE A 198 -21.93 20.10 0.61
C ILE A 198 -20.53 20.17 -0.01
N GLU A 199 -20.30 21.19 -0.83
CA GLU A 199 -19.03 21.40 -1.55
C GLU A 199 -17.80 21.50 -0.63
N LEU A 200 -17.99 22.03 0.59
CA LEU A 200 -16.92 22.15 1.59
C LEU A 200 -16.37 20.80 2.07
N LEU A 201 -17.17 19.74 1.90
CA LEU A 201 -16.84 18.37 2.27
C LEU A 201 -16.40 17.52 1.07
N ARG A 202 -16.03 18.12 -0.06
CA ARG A 202 -15.49 17.34 -1.19
C ARG A 202 -14.23 16.60 -0.77
N PRO A 203 -14.13 15.28 -1.04
CA PRO A 203 -12.99 14.49 -0.62
C PRO A 203 -11.64 14.96 -1.18
N LEU A 204 -11.64 15.53 -2.41
CA LEU A 204 -10.44 16.04 -3.08
C LEU A 204 -10.11 17.50 -2.75
N ALA A 205 -11.06 18.23 -2.15
CA ALA A 205 -10.90 19.65 -1.83
C ALA A 205 -11.50 19.96 -0.46
N LEU A 206 -11.14 19.17 0.55
CA LEU A 206 -11.67 19.29 1.90
C LEU A 206 -11.38 20.69 2.46
N PHE A 207 -12.44 21.41 2.88
CA PHE A 207 -12.37 22.80 3.35
C PHE A 207 -11.76 23.79 2.32
N GLY A 208 -11.86 23.50 1.01
CA GLY A 208 -11.30 24.34 -0.04
C GLY A 208 -9.78 24.21 -0.24
N LEU A 209 -9.16 23.25 0.40
CA LEU A 209 -7.76 22.88 0.17
C LEU A 209 -7.68 22.02 -1.09
N GLU A 210 -7.44 22.68 -2.22
CA GLU A 210 -7.14 21.99 -3.48
C GLU A 210 -5.68 21.52 -3.45
N GLY A 211 -5.45 20.21 -3.65
CA GLY A 211 -4.13 19.59 -3.69
C GLY A 211 -3.58 19.49 -5.12
#